data_1dc0f4bc344fe6eef0bd33f98f99bac6
#
_entry.id   1dc0f4bc344fe6eef0bd33f98f99bac6
#
_cell.length_a   1.000
_cell.length_b   1.000
_cell.length_c   1.000
_cell.angle_alpha   90.00
_cell.angle_beta   90.00
_cell.angle_gamma   90.00
#
_symmetry.space_group_name_H-M   'P 1'
#
loop_
_entity.id
_entity.type
_entity.pdbx_description
1 polymer ?
#
loop_
_entity_poly.entity_id
_entity_poly.type
_entity_poly.pdbx_seq_one_letter_code
_entity_poly.pdbx_strand_id
1 'polypeptide(L)'
;YRQTFVVILSQTLLTEGSEKTMSRVTLALATALSLAVTSLAAQNLEKGVNAYYAGDYAQALKMLSPLADDGDSDAQNILGIMYKKGYGIPLDHSEAVKWYRLAAEQGNAHAQSNLAVMFKNGLGVLQSHSEAVKWYRLAAEQGNAYAQSSLGNMYENGKGVLQDHAEAVKWYRIASEQGLASAQTNLGFMYHNGHGVPQDYAEALKWYLLAAKQGDARAQSNLGVMYEIGQGVLQDNVIAHMWSNIGSAKGQEIGGTNRDKIAKEMTSADISKAQAMARVCMSSGYTKCGY
;
A
#
# COMPACT_ATOMS: atom_id res chain seq x y z
N TYR A 1 28.10 -16.58 4.81
CA TYR A 1 29.04 -17.73 4.66
C TYR A 1 29.47 -17.94 3.21
N ARG A 2 28.59 -17.89 2.19
CA ARG A 2 28.93 -18.11 0.77
C ARG A 2 29.68 -16.94 0.12
N GLN A 3 29.34 -15.69 0.43
CA GLN A 3 30.09 -14.53 -0.07
C GLN A 3 31.51 -14.46 0.50
N THR A 4 31.68 -14.84 1.76
CA THR A 4 33.00 -14.92 2.39
C THR A 4 33.88 -15.99 1.75
N PHE A 5 33.31 -17.09 1.29
CA PHE A 5 34.04 -18.19 0.66
C PHE A 5 34.55 -17.82 -0.75
N VAL A 6 33.77 -17.07 -1.53
CA VAL A 6 34.16 -16.59 -2.87
C VAL A 6 35.29 -15.54 -2.77
N VAL A 7 35.21 -14.65 -1.77
CA VAL A 7 36.26 -13.65 -1.53
C VAL A 7 37.56 -14.30 -1.03
N ILE A 8 37.48 -15.32 -0.18
CA ILE A 8 38.65 -16.07 0.32
C ILE A 8 39.33 -16.86 -0.81
N LEU A 9 38.57 -17.50 -1.70
CA LEU A 9 39.15 -18.20 -2.86
C LEU A 9 39.84 -17.25 -3.83
N SER A 10 39.31 -16.04 -4.03
CA SER A 10 39.95 -15.04 -4.89
C SER A 10 41.25 -14.47 -4.29
N GLN A 11 41.34 -14.37 -2.95
CA GLN A 11 42.54 -13.88 -2.28
C GLN A 11 43.63 -14.94 -2.13
N THR A 12 43.28 -16.23 -1.95
CA THR A 12 44.27 -17.30 -1.81
C THR A 12 44.94 -17.68 -3.14
N LEU A 13 44.26 -17.46 -4.27
CA LEU A 13 44.80 -17.72 -5.61
C LEU A 13 45.72 -16.62 -6.15
N LEU A 14 45.78 -15.47 -5.45
CA LEU A 14 46.62 -14.34 -5.85
C LEU A 14 48.03 -14.35 -5.23
N THR A 15 48.39 -15.35 -4.42
CA THR A 15 49.65 -15.39 -3.66
C THR A 15 50.73 -16.36 -4.18
N GLU A 16 50.48 -17.15 -5.22
CA GLU A 16 51.51 -17.99 -5.81
C GLU A 16 51.68 -17.75 -7.31
N GLY A 17 52.86 -17.25 -7.65
CA GLY A 17 53.25 -16.77 -8.98
C GLY A 17 53.41 -17.85 -10.01
N SER A 18 52.53 -17.80 -11.00
CA SER A 18 52.82 -18.05 -12.43
C SER A 18 51.65 -17.44 -13.25
N GLU A 19 51.69 -16.49 -13.53
CA GLU A 19 52.00 -15.20 -14.09
C GLU A 19 51.36 -14.93 -15.46
N LYS A 20 50.21 -14.39 -15.51
CA LYS A 20 49.49 -13.69 -16.59
C LYS A 20 48.46 -14.46 -17.41
N THR A 21 48.60 -15.74 -17.70
CA THR A 21 47.55 -16.50 -18.45
C THR A 21 46.60 -17.26 -17.52
N MET A 22 47.09 -17.82 -16.43
CA MET A 22 46.23 -18.47 -15.41
C MET A 22 45.37 -17.47 -14.66
N SER A 23 45.85 -16.26 -14.41
CA SER A 23 45.12 -15.17 -13.79
C SER A 23 43.87 -14.72 -14.59
N ARG A 24 43.94 -14.70 -15.90
CA ARG A 24 42.81 -14.31 -16.77
C ARG A 24 41.73 -15.40 -16.85
N VAL A 25 42.12 -16.67 -16.88
CA VAL A 25 41.17 -17.79 -16.93
C VAL A 25 40.49 -17.99 -15.58
N THR A 26 41.22 -17.87 -14.46
CA THR A 26 40.62 -17.95 -13.12
C THR A 26 39.71 -16.76 -12.81
N LEU A 27 40.03 -15.55 -13.24
CA LEU A 27 39.19 -14.37 -13.10
C LEU A 27 37.92 -14.52 -13.98
N ALA A 28 38.04 -15.01 -15.21
CA ALA A 28 36.90 -15.26 -16.09
C ALA A 28 35.98 -16.36 -15.56
N LEU A 29 36.54 -17.43 -14.98
CA LEU A 29 35.75 -18.49 -14.33
C LEU A 29 35.07 -17.99 -13.06
N ALA A 30 35.73 -17.18 -12.23
CA ALA A 30 35.13 -16.59 -11.02
C ALA A 30 33.99 -15.62 -11.36
N THR A 31 34.19 -14.77 -12.40
CA THR A 31 33.11 -13.88 -12.87
C THR A 31 31.97 -14.64 -13.52
N ALA A 32 32.21 -15.66 -14.31
CA ALA A 32 31.14 -16.51 -14.90
C ALA A 32 30.37 -17.26 -13.81
N LEU A 33 31.04 -17.77 -12.78
CA LEU A 33 30.41 -18.45 -11.67
C LEU A 33 29.57 -17.48 -10.81
N SER A 34 30.07 -16.26 -10.55
CA SER A 34 29.31 -15.25 -9.81
C SER A 34 28.06 -14.81 -10.58
N LEU A 35 28.15 -14.61 -11.90
CA LEU A 35 27.02 -14.29 -12.76
C LEU A 35 25.99 -15.44 -12.81
N ALA A 36 26.43 -16.70 -12.84
CA ALA A 36 25.54 -17.84 -12.81
C ALA A 36 24.81 -17.99 -11.46
N VAL A 37 25.49 -17.72 -10.35
CA VAL A 37 24.89 -17.77 -9.01
C VAL A 37 23.89 -16.65 -8.82
N THR A 38 24.20 -15.43 -9.26
CA THR A 38 23.25 -14.29 -9.20
C THR A 38 22.02 -14.53 -10.09
N SER A 39 22.21 -15.11 -11.28
CA SER A 39 21.09 -15.44 -12.17
C SER A 39 20.17 -16.54 -11.58
N LEU A 40 20.74 -17.53 -10.90
CA LEU A 40 19.97 -18.58 -10.23
C LEU A 40 19.20 -18.04 -9.01
N ALA A 41 19.83 -17.16 -8.22
CA ALA A 41 19.17 -16.49 -7.10
C ALA A 41 17.99 -15.64 -7.56
N ALA A 42 18.18 -14.84 -8.62
CA ALA A 42 17.10 -14.03 -9.22
C ALA A 42 15.94 -14.91 -9.74
N GLN A 43 16.25 -16.04 -10.42
CA GLN A 43 15.21 -16.97 -10.87
C GLN A 43 14.44 -17.63 -9.70
N ASN A 44 15.14 -17.95 -8.61
CA ASN A 44 14.51 -18.54 -7.43
C ASN A 44 13.65 -17.49 -6.69
N LEU A 45 14.08 -16.23 -6.63
CA LEU A 45 13.27 -15.13 -6.10
C LEU A 45 11.98 -14.98 -6.90
N GLU A 46 12.07 -14.88 -8.23
CA GLU A 46 10.90 -14.77 -9.10
C GLU A 46 9.94 -15.95 -8.93
N LYS A 47 10.44 -17.18 -8.91
CA LYS A 47 9.63 -18.38 -8.69
C LYS A 47 8.95 -18.37 -7.30
N GLY A 48 9.68 -17.96 -6.27
CA GLY A 48 9.15 -17.87 -4.91
C GLY A 48 8.06 -16.80 -4.79
N VAL A 49 8.27 -15.64 -5.41
CA VAL A 49 7.28 -14.55 -5.48
C VAL A 49 6.03 -15.01 -6.25
N ASN A 50 6.20 -15.65 -7.40
CA ASN A 50 5.07 -16.18 -8.18
C ASN A 50 4.29 -17.25 -7.41
N ALA A 51 4.96 -18.15 -6.70
CA ALA A 51 4.32 -19.15 -5.83
C ALA A 51 3.52 -18.47 -4.70
N TYR A 52 4.07 -17.42 -4.08
CA TYR A 52 3.37 -16.65 -3.06
C TYR A 52 2.06 -16.04 -3.60
N TYR A 53 2.10 -15.38 -4.77
CA TYR A 53 0.90 -14.78 -5.37
C TYR A 53 -0.10 -15.82 -5.89
N ALA A 54 0.37 -17.02 -6.26
CA ALA A 54 -0.49 -18.16 -6.62
C ALA A 54 -1.13 -18.85 -5.39
N GLY A 55 -0.72 -18.49 -4.15
CA GLY A 55 -1.19 -19.13 -2.92
C GLY A 55 -0.48 -20.44 -2.59
N ASP A 56 0.54 -20.83 -3.35
CA ASP A 56 1.39 -21.98 -3.04
C ASP A 56 2.47 -21.58 -2.02
N TYR A 57 2.03 -21.40 -0.79
CA TYR A 57 2.90 -20.92 0.29
C TYR A 57 3.99 -21.92 0.67
N ALA A 58 3.77 -23.22 0.47
CA ALA A 58 4.80 -24.23 0.71
C ALA A 58 5.97 -24.08 -0.26
N GLN A 59 5.67 -23.90 -1.55
CA GLN A 59 6.69 -23.64 -2.56
C GLN A 59 7.34 -22.26 -2.37
N ALA A 60 6.56 -21.24 -2.01
CA ALA A 60 7.08 -19.91 -1.70
C ALA A 60 8.12 -19.99 -0.55
N LEU A 61 7.80 -20.63 0.57
CA LEU A 61 8.73 -20.83 1.68
C LEU A 61 10.01 -21.53 1.25
N LYS A 62 9.88 -22.65 0.52
CA LYS A 62 11.01 -23.43 0.04
C LYS A 62 11.99 -22.59 -0.79
N MET A 63 11.47 -21.67 -1.62
CA MET A 63 12.27 -20.84 -2.51
C MET A 63 12.81 -19.58 -1.81
N LEU A 64 11.98 -18.95 -0.97
CA LEU A 64 12.31 -17.64 -0.40
C LEU A 64 13.12 -17.73 0.89
N SER A 65 12.95 -18.76 1.73
CA SER A 65 13.69 -18.84 3.00
C SER A 65 15.21 -18.84 2.81
N PRO A 66 15.79 -19.64 1.90
CA PRO A 66 17.24 -19.59 1.69
C PRO A 66 17.74 -18.22 1.19
N LEU A 67 16.94 -17.52 0.38
CA LEU A 67 17.29 -16.19 -0.13
C LEU A 67 17.22 -15.13 0.97
N ALA A 68 16.20 -15.20 1.84
CA ALA A 68 16.06 -14.32 2.98
C ALA A 68 17.20 -14.52 4.00
N ASP A 69 17.59 -15.76 4.26
CA ASP A 69 18.73 -16.11 5.11
C ASP A 69 20.06 -15.60 4.50
N ASP A 70 20.18 -15.63 3.16
CA ASP A 70 21.32 -15.08 2.41
C ASP A 70 21.29 -13.53 2.31
N GLY A 71 20.21 -12.87 2.83
CA GLY A 71 20.12 -11.42 2.97
C GLY A 71 19.27 -10.70 1.90
N ASP A 72 18.59 -11.43 1.00
CA ASP A 72 17.72 -10.80 0.00
C ASP A 72 16.53 -10.07 0.66
N SER A 73 16.45 -8.76 0.46
CA SER A 73 15.49 -7.91 1.16
C SER A 73 14.04 -8.11 0.70
N ASP A 74 13.82 -8.51 -0.55
CA ASP A 74 12.47 -8.81 -1.04
C ASP A 74 11.97 -10.15 -0.50
N ALA A 75 12.82 -11.17 -0.45
CA ALA A 75 12.51 -12.43 0.19
C ALA A 75 12.23 -12.25 1.68
N GLN A 76 13.04 -11.45 2.40
CA GLN A 76 12.82 -11.11 3.81
C GLN A 76 11.48 -10.40 4.02
N ASN A 77 11.13 -9.42 3.18
CA ASN A 77 9.84 -8.75 3.26
C ASN A 77 8.68 -9.73 3.07
N ILE A 78 8.76 -10.65 2.10
CA ILE A 78 7.70 -11.63 1.85
C ILE A 78 7.60 -12.63 3.01
N LEU A 79 8.71 -13.12 3.56
CA LEU A 79 8.68 -13.94 4.78
C LEU A 79 8.02 -13.22 5.94
N GLY A 80 8.32 -11.92 6.14
CA GLY A 80 7.64 -11.10 7.12
C GLY A 80 6.11 -11.07 6.92
N ILE A 81 5.64 -10.98 5.66
CA ILE A 81 4.21 -11.05 5.35
C ILE A 81 3.66 -12.44 5.67
N MET A 82 4.37 -13.51 5.31
CA MET A 82 3.95 -14.89 5.55
C MET A 82 3.79 -15.18 7.05
N TYR A 83 4.74 -14.78 7.88
CA TYR A 83 4.63 -14.87 9.35
C TYR A 83 3.49 -14.01 9.90
N LYS A 84 3.34 -12.77 9.43
CA LYS A 84 2.25 -11.86 9.86
C LYS A 84 0.86 -12.42 9.56
N LYS A 85 0.70 -13.17 8.49
CA LYS A 85 -0.58 -13.70 8.01
C LYS A 85 -0.82 -15.18 8.34
N GLY A 86 0.21 -15.92 8.74
CA GLY A 86 0.15 -17.36 8.90
C GLY A 86 0.06 -18.12 7.57
N TYR A 87 0.67 -17.59 6.51
CA TYR A 87 0.63 -18.17 5.18
C TYR A 87 1.66 -19.30 5.04
N GLY A 88 1.22 -20.55 5.07
CA GLY A 88 2.07 -21.74 4.99
C GLY A 88 2.98 -21.98 6.21
N ILE A 89 2.87 -21.15 7.23
CA ILE A 89 3.70 -21.12 8.44
C ILE A 89 2.81 -20.62 9.60
N PRO A 90 3.02 -21.04 10.85
CA PRO A 90 2.26 -20.50 11.98
C PRO A 90 2.39 -18.96 12.05
N LEU A 91 1.26 -18.31 12.36
CA LEU A 91 1.25 -16.84 12.54
C LEU A 91 2.17 -16.47 13.71
N ASP A 92 3.14 -15.60 13.45
CA ASP A 92 4.05 -15.05 14.45
C ASP A 92 4.41 -13.60 14.11
N HIS A 93 3.84 -12.67 14.86
CA HIS A 93 4.11 -11.24 14.65
C HIS A 93 5.54 -10.84 15.06
N SER A 94 6.15 -11.54 16.02
CA SER A 94 7.51 -11.23 16.46
C SER A 94 8.52 -11.65 15.39
N GLU A 95 8.34 -12.83 14.78
CA GLU A 95 9.14 -13.25 13.63
C GLU A 95 8.91 -12.33 12.43
N ALA A 96 7.66 -11.94 12.16
CA ALA A 96 7.37 -10.98 11.09
C ALA A 96 8.15 -9.66 11.28
N VAL A 97 8.20 -9.13 12.50
CA VAL A 97 8.97 -7.91 12.82
C VAL A 97 10.46 -8.10 12.57
N LYS A 98 11.04 -9.24 12.93
CA LYS A 98 12.47 -9.51 12.67
C LYS A 98 12.78 -9.46 11.17
N TRP A 99 12.00 -10.17 10.36
CA TRP A 99 12.17 -10.20 8.91
C TRP A 99 11.94 -8.84 8.27
N TYR A 100 10.88 -8.11 8.67
CA TYR A 100 10.66 -6.74 8.17
C TYR A 100 11.79 -5.80 8.56
N ARG A 101 12.35 -5.92 9.77
CA ARG A 101 13.47 -5.08 10.22
C ARG A 101 14.71 -5.31 9.38
N LEU A 102 15.08 -6.58 9.14
CA LEU A 102 16.22 -6.91 8.28
C LEU A 102 16.10 -6.30 6.88
N ALA A 103 14.92 -6.43 6.26
CA ALA A 103 14.67 -5.84 4.95
C ALA A 103 14.62 -4.30 4.99
N ALA A 104 13.98 -3.73 6.02
CA ALA A 104 13.83 -2.27 6.17
C ALA A 104 15.16 -1.55 6.38
N GLU A 105 16.07 -2.15 7.14
CA GLU A 105 17.43 -1.64 7.38
C GLU A 105 18.29 -1.67 6.12
N GLN A 106 17.98 -2.54 5.16
CA GLN A 106 18.57 -2.56 3.82
C GLN A 106 17.91 -1.55 2.85
N GLY A 107 16.92 -0.79 3.31
CA GLY A 107 16.25 0.23 2.50
C GLY A 107 15.01 -0.26 1.75
N ASN A 108 14.53 -1.50 1.93
CA ASN A 108 13.33 -1.98 1.27
C ASN A 108 12.10 -1.18 1.70
N ALA A 109 11.54 -0.38 0.81
CA ALA A 109 10.43 0.55 1.10
C ALA A 109 9.14 -0.19 1.52
N HIS A 110 8.89 -1.38 0.98
CA HIS A 110 7.73 -2.19 1.37
C HIS A 110 7.88 -2.73 2.80
N ALA A 111 9.07 -3.21 3.15
CA ALA A 111 9.38 -3.67 4.49
C ALA A 111 9.34 -2.53 5.52
N GLN A 112 9.87 -1.35 5.17
CA GLN A 112 9.77 -0.15 6.02
C GLN A 112 8.31 0.20 6.29
N SER A 113 7.46 0.22 5.27
CA SER A 113 6.01 0.45 5.43
C SER A 113 5.35 -0.63 6.29
N ASN A 114 5.68 -1.90 6.10
CA ASN A 114 5.17 -3.01 6.89
C ASN A 114 5.62 -2.93 8.35
N LEU A 115 6.89 -2.62 8.60
CA LEU A 115 7.44 -2.45 9.95
C LEU A 115 6.77 -1.28 10.67
N ALA A 116 6.51 -0.17 9.97
CA ALA A 116 5.75 0.95 10.49
C ALA A 116 4.34 0.54 10.94
N VAL A 117 3.65 -0.31 10.15
CA VAL A 117 2.35 -0.88 10.54
C VAL A 117 2.45 -1.70 11.82
N MET A 118 3.53 -2.50 11.99
CA MET A 118 3.74 -3.31 13.20
C MET A 118 3.89 -2.41 14.43
N PHE A 119 4.73 -1.37 14.36
CA PHE A 119 4.90 -0.39 15.44
C PHE A 119 3.63 0.41 15.72
N LYS A 120 2.91 0.85 14.67
CA LYS A 120 1.66 1.60 14.83
C LYS A 120 0.61 0.83 15.63
N ASN A 121 0.54 -0.49 15.42
CA ASN A 121 -0.49 -1.34 16.00
C ASN A 121 -0.01 -2.18 17.20
N GLY A 122 1.27 -2.17 17.53
CA GLY A 122 1.83 -3.00 18.60
C GLY A 122 1.81 -4.50 18.29
N LEU A 123 2.00 -4.88 17.02
CA LEU A 123 1.99 -6.28 16.59
C LEU A 123 3.40 -6.86 16.66
N GLY A 124 3.65 -7.76 17.59
CA GLY A 124 4.97 -8.38 17.78
C GLY A 124 6.06 -7.44 18.32
N VAL A 125 5.72 -6.18 18.56
CA VAL A 125 6.57 -5.14 19.17
C VAL A 125 5.74 -4.26 20.10
N LEU A 126 6.40 -3.54 21.01
CA LEU A 126 5.74 -2.49 21.77
C LEU A 126 5.21 -1.41 20.81
N GLN A 127 3.94 -1.02 21.00
CA GLN A 127 3.34 0.03 20.19
C GLN A 127 4.12 1.34 20.33
N SER A 128 4.48 1.93 19.19
CA SER A 128 5.16 3.21 19.14
C SER A 128 4.80 3.98 17.89
N HIS A 129 4.00 5.03 18.05
CA HIS A 129 3.65 5.88 16.93
C HIS A 129 4.84 6.69 16.40
N SER A 130 5.79 7.05 17.26
CA SER A 130 7.01 7.76 16.82
C SER A 130 7.92 6.88 15.96
N GLU A 131 8.09 5.59 16.32
CA GLU A 131 8.82 4.64 15.47
C GLU A 131 8.06 4.38 14.17
N ALA A 132 6.72 4.26 14.21
CA ALA A 132 5.92 4.11 13.01
C ALA A 132 6.12 5.29 12.05
N VAL A 133 6.14 6.54 12.55
CA VAL A 133 6.40 7.74 11.74
C VAL A 133 7.78 7.69 11.08
N LYS A 134 8.82 7.30 11.82
CA LYS A 134 10.18 7.20 11.25
C LYS A 134 10.21 6.24 10.05
N TRP A 135 9.67 5.04 10.22
CA TRP A 135 9.66 4.03 9.18
C TRP A 135 8.73 4.38 8.02
N TYR A 136 7.54 4.98 8.29
CA TYR A 136 6.68 5.49 7.22
C TYR A 136 7.37 6.59 6.42
N ARG A 137 8.11 7.51 7.06
CA ARG A 137 8.83 8.59 6.37
C ARG A 137 9.86 8.03 5.41
N LEU A 138 10.69 7.08 5.85
CA LEU A 138 11.69 6.44 5.00
C LEU A 138 11.05 5.77 3.77
N ALA A 139 9.95 5.05 3.95
CA ALA A 139 9.23 4.43 2.85
C ALA A 139 8.54 5.46 1.93
N ALA A 140 7.98 6.52 2.51
CA ALA A 140 7.27 7.57 1.78
C ALA A 140 8.23 8.39 0.89
N GLU A 141 9.41 8.70 1.38
CA GLU A 141 10.49 9.37 0.63
C GLU A 141 10.97 8.54 -0.56
N GLN A 142 10.87 7.21 -0.49
CA GLN A 142 11.14 6.28 -1.59
C GLN A 142 9.93 6.09 -2.53
N GLY A 143 8.84 6.83 -2.33
CA GLY A 143 7.68 6.78 -3.22
C GLY A 143 6.61 5.76 -2.85
N ASN A 144 6.69 5.06 -1.71
CA ASN A 144 5.67 4.11 -1.31
C ASN A 144 4.35 4.85 -0.99
N ALA A 145 3.33 4.70 -1.84
CA ALA A 145 2.06 5.43 -1.73
C ALA A 145 1.29 5.12 -0.43
N TYR A 146 1.34 3.87 0.04
CA TYR A 146 0.71 3.50 1.32
C TYR A 146 1.39 4.16 2.51
N ALA A 147 2.71 4.24 2.51
CA ALA A 147 3.48 4.92 3.54
C ALA A 147 3.21 6.42 3.51
N GLN A 148 3.14 7.04 2.33
CA GLN A 148 2.78 8.45 2.16
C GLN A 148 1.40 8.74 2.73
N SER A 149 0.38 7.96 2.36
CA SER A 149 -0.97 8.11 2.90
C SER A 149 -1.02 7.89 4.42
N SER A 150 -0.27 6.90 4.92
CA SER A 150 -0.19 6.62 6.35
C SER A 150 0.50 7.74 7.13
N LEU A 151 1.58 8.28 6.58
CA LEU A 151 2.29 9.42 7.16
C LEU A 151 1.41 10.68 7.19
N GLY A 152 0.65 10.93 6.11
CA GLY A 152 -0.37 11.98 6.08
C GLY A 152 -1.38 11.81 7.22
N ASN A 153 -1.87 10.58 7.46
CA ASN A 153 -2.78 10.30 8.57
C ASN A 153 -2.14 10.50 9.95
N MET A 154 -0.84 10.21 10.10
CA MET A 154 -0.13 10.47 11.36
C MET A 154 -0.05 11.98 11.64
N TYR A 155 0.24 12.80 10.62
CA TYR A 155 0.24 14.27 10.74
C TYR A 155 -1.16 14.85 10.97
N GLU A 156 -2.19 14.36 10.24
CA GLU A 156 -3.57 14.79 10.42
C GLU A 156 -4.05 14.61 11.87
N ASN A 157 -3.67 13.50 12.50
CA ASN A 157 -4.15 13.13 13.85
C ASN A 157 -3.16 13.43 14.98
N GLY A 158 -1.97 13.94 14.69
CA GLY A 158 -0.94 14.18 15.71
C GLY A 158 -0.41 12.91 16.37
N LYS A 159 -0.39 11.77 15.65
CA LYS A 159 0.04 10.47 16.19
C LYS A 159 1.53 10.27 15.97
N GLY A 160 2.32 10.38 17.03
CA GLY A 160 3.78 10.21 16.97
C GLY A 160 4.54 11.40 16.38
N VAL A 161 3.83 12.43 15.92
CA VAL A 161 4.31 13.74 15.48
C VAL A 161 3.36 14.82 15.96
N LEU A 162 3.77 16.08 15.93
CA LEU A 162 2.85 17.20 16.11
C LEU A 162 1.82 17.21 14.98
N GLN A 163 0.56 17.50 15.32
CA GLN A 163 -0.50 17.63 14.34
C GLN A 163 -0.16 18.78 13.36
N ASP A 164 -0.20 18.45 12.07
CA ASP A 164 0.03 19.40 10.98
C ASP A 164 -0.81 19.02 9.76
N HIS A 165 -1.94 19.71 9.59
CA HIS A 165 -2.84 19.45 8.47
C HIS A 165 -2.24 19.83 7.12
N ALA A 166 -1.37 20.85 7.08
CA ALA A 166 -0.71 21.24 5.83
C ALA A 166 0.28 20.17 5.37
N GLU A 167 1.05 19.59 6.31
CA GLU A 167 1.94 18.49 6.02
C GLU A 167 1.15 17.21 5.65
N ALA A 168 0.01 16.96 6.30
CA ALA A 168 -0.89 15.86 5.94
C ALA A 168 -1.37 15.97 4.48
N VAL A 169 -1.80 17.17 4.07
CA VAL A 169 -2.23 17.45 2.69
C VAL A 169 -1.13 17.18 1.68
N LYS A 170 0.12 17.57 1.95
CA LYS A 170 1.24 17.28 1.04
C LYS A 170 1.40 15.79 0.80
N TRP A 171 1.44 15.01 1.88
CA TRP A 171 1.61 13.55 1.78
C TRP A 171 0.41 12.86 1.12
N TYR A 172 -0.81 13.29 1.47
CA TYR A 172 -2.01 12.78 0.80
C TYR A 172 -2.02 13.11 -0.70
N ARG A 173 -1.59 14.32 -1.10
CA ARG A 173 -1.52 14.72 -2.51
C ARG A 173 -0.58 13.82 -3.29
N ILE A 174 0.65 13.60 -2.80
CA ILE A 174 1.63 12.74 -3.47
C ILE A 174 1.07 11.31 -3.65
N ALA A 175 0.46 10.74 -2.61
CA ALA A 175 -0.14 9.41 -2.69
C ALA A 175 -1.38 9.38 -3.62
N SER A 176 -2.16 10.47 -3.66
CA SER A 176 -3.35 10.61 -4.52
C SER A 176 -3.00 10.69 -5.99
N GLU A 177 -1.90 11.39 -6.32
CA GLU A 177 -1.36 11.50 -7.68
C GLU A 177 -0.82 10.16 -8.20
N GLN A 178 -0.38 9.27 -7.30
CA GLN A 178 -0.06 7.87 -7.62
C GLN A 178 -1.30 6.98 -7.77
N GLY A 179 -2.49 7.51 -7.60
CA GLY A 179 -3.75 6.79 -7.80
C GLY A 179 -4.28 6.06 -6.57
N LEU A 180 -3.69 6.21 -5.38
CA LEU A 180 -4.17 5.52 -4.18
C LEU A 180 -5.54 6.05 -3.73
N ALA A 181 -6.60 5.24 -3.88
CA ALA A 181 -7.98 5.63 -3.62
C ALA A 181 -8.21 6.14 -2.19
N SER A 182 -7.61 5.50 -1.19
CA SER A 182 -7.72 5.95 0.21
C SER A 182 -7.09 7.32 0.45
N ALA A 183 -5.99 7.63 -0.24
CA ALA A 183 -5.36 8.96 -0.17
C ALA A 183 -6.21 10.01 -0.88
N GLN A 184 -6.79 9.67 -2.04
CA GLN A 184 -7.72 10.54 -2.76
C GLN A 184 -8.94 10.88 -1.89
N THR A 185 -9.50 9.90 -1.19
CA THR A 185 -10.59 10.13 -0.23
C THR A 185 -10.16 11.07 0.90
N ASN A 186 -8.99 10.85 1.49
CA ASN A 186 -8.50 11.71 2.57
C ASN A 186 -8.20 13.13 2.06
N LEU A 187 -7.59 13.27 0.88
CA LEU A 187 -7.33 14.59 0.28
C LEU A 187 -8.64 15.34 -0.03
N GLY A 188 -9.66 14.62 -0.57
CA GLY A 188 -10.99 15.17 -0.76
C GLY A 188 -11.60 15.66 0.55
N PHE A 189 -11.43 14.93 1.64
CA PHE A 189 -11.86 15.32 2.98
C PHE A 189 -11.15 16.59 3.48
N MET A 190 -9.84 16.72 3.24
CA MET A 190 -9.08 17.91 3.62
C MET A 190 -9.59 19.16 2.88
N TYR A 191 -9.86 19.06 1.58
CA TYR A 191 -10.45 20.16 0.80
C TYR A 191 -11.89 20.46 1.22
N HIS A 192 -12.70 19.42 1.47
CA HIS A 192 -14.09 19.59 1.88
C HIS A 192 -14.22 20.39 3.18
N ASN A 193 -13.30 20.16 4.13
CA ASN A 193 -13.34 20.79 5.45
C ASN A 193 -12.41 22.00 5.60
N GLY A 194 -11.56 22.30 4.62
CA GLY A 194 -10.57 23.37 4.74
C GLY A 194 -9.45 23.05 5.73
N HIS A 195 -9.09 21.78 5.90
CA HIS A 195 -8.05 21.37 6.82
C HIS A 195 -6.68 21.41 6.13
N GLY A 196 -5.83 22.36 6.54
CA GLY A 196 -4.48 22.54 5.99
C GLY A 196 -4.44 23.13 4.57
N VAL A 197 -5.59 23.36 3.95
CA VAL A 197 -5.81 24.01 2.67
C VAL A 197 -7.07 24.88 2.77
N PRO A 198 -7.24 25.92 1.93
CA PRO A 198 -8.53 26.59 1.80
C PRO A 198 -9.63 25.60 1.42
N GLN A 199 -10.82 25.76 2.00
CA GLN A 199 -11.97 24.93 1.66
C GLN A 199 -12.31 25.09 0.17
N ASP A 200 -12.41 23.95 -0.52
CA ASP A 200 -12.76 23.89 -1.94
C ASP A 200 -13.58 22.64 -2.24
N TYR A 201 -14.88 22.82 -2.36
CA TYR A 201 -15.81 21.72 -2.66
C TYR A 201 -15.63 21.16 -4.07
N ALA A 202 -15.17 21.95 -5.04
CA ALA A 202 -14.93 21.46 -6.40
C ALA A 202 -13.71 20.52 -6.45
N GLU A 203 -12.63 20.90 -5.78
CA GLU A 203 -11.47 19.98 -5.62
C GLU A 203 -11.85 18.76 -4.78
N ALA A 204 -12.62 18.91 -3.70
CA ALA A 204 -13.11 17.76 -2.93
C ALA A 204 -13.91 16.78 -3.79
N LEU A 205 -14.86 17.30 -4.59
CA LEU A 205 -15.66 16.49 -5.52
C LEU A 205 -14.79 15.70 -6.50
N LYS A 206 -13.82 16.35 -7.11
CA LYS A 206 -12.87 15.75 -8.04
C LYS A 206 -12.12 14.56 -7.42
N TRP A 207 -11.57 14.74 -6.22
CA TRP A 207 -10.82 13.68 -5.55
C TRP A 207 -11.73 12.53 -5.09
N TYR A 208 -12.93 12.84 -4.57
CA TYR A 208 -13.91 11.80 -4.23
C TYR A 208 -14.38 11.01 -5.46
N LEU A 209 -14.58 11.66 -6.62
CA LEU A 209 -14.94 10.97 -7.85
C LEU A 209 -13.85 9.99 -8.31
N LEU A 210 -12.57 10.39 -8.22
CA LEU A 210 -11.46 9.51 -8.55
C LEU A 210 -11.40 8.28 -7.63
N ALA A 211 -11.58 8.46 -6.32
CA ALA A 211 -11.60 7.38 -5.35
C ALA A 211 -12.85 6.49 -5.51
N ALA A 212 -14.02 7.08 -5.74
CA ALA A 212 -15.27 6.37 -5.92
C ALA A 212 -15.27 5.46 -7.17
N LYS A 213 -14.62 5.89 -8.26
CA LYS A 213 -14.39 5.09 -9.47
C LYS A 213 -13.49 3.86 -9.21
N GLN A 214 -12.66 3.91 -8.21
CA GLN A 214 -11.86 2.77 -7.73
C GLN A 214 -12.63 1.93 -6.69
N GLY A 215 -13.84 2.33 -6.37
CA GLY A 215 -14.70 1.61 -5.44
C GLY A 215 -14.45 1.94 -3.96
N ASP A 216 -13.81 3.07 -3.63
CA ASP A 216 -13.70 3.51 -2.23
C ASP A 216 -15.09 3.88 -1.68
N ALA A 217 -15.55 3.12 -0.68
CA ALA A 217 -16.90 3.25 -0.15
C ALA A 217 -17.11 4.55 0.66
N ARG A 218 -16.06 5.10 1.27
CA ARG A 218 -16.13 6.39 1.98
C ARG A 218 -16.31 7.53 0.98
N ALA A 219 -15.54 7.52 -0.11
CA ALA A 219 -15.69 8.50 -1.18
C ALA A 219 -17.09 8.44 -1.80
N GLN A 220 -17.63 7.23 -2.05
CA GLN A 220 -18.99 7.04 -2.56
C GLN A 220 -20.03 7.63 -1.61
N SER A 221 -19.92 7.40 -0.31
CA SER A 221 -20.82 7.99 0.69
C SER A 221 -20.69 9.52 0.77
N ASN A 222 -19.45 10.06 0.70
CA ASN A 222 -19.22 11.50 0.69
C ASN A 222 -19.80 12.17 -0.56
N LEU A 223 -19.70 11.54 -1.73
CA LEU A 223 -20.38 12.01 -2.94
C LEU A 223 -21.90 12.07 -2.76
N GLY A 224 -22.48 11.07 -2.11
CA GLY A 224 -23.89 11.09 -1.76
C GLY A 224 -24.28 12.35 -0.98
N VAL A 225 -23.47 12.70 0.04
CA VAL A 225 -23.69 13.93 0.82
C VAL A 225 -23.53 15.18 -0.05
N MET A 226 -22.46 15.26 -0.86
CA MET A 226 -22.20 16.45 -1.68
C MET A 226 -23.32 16.73 -2.68
N TYR A 227 -23.86 15.69 -3.34
CA TYR A 227 -25.01 15.83 -4.24
C TYR A 227 -26.33 16.14 -3.49
N GLU A 228 -26.51 15.63 -2.26
CA GLU A 228 -27.68 15.93 -1.43
C GLU A 228 -27.78 17.42 -1.09
N ILE A 229 -26.67 18.06 -0.76
CA ILE A 229 -26.65 19.44 -0.27
C ILE A 229 -26.10 20.46 -1.28
N GLY A 230 -25.73 20.02 -2.49
CA GLY A 230 -25.24 20.88 -3.57
C GLY A 230 -23.87 21.49 -3.30
N GLN A 231 -22.94 20.75 -2.66
CA GLN A 231 -21.59 21.22 -2.40
C GLN A 231 -20.64 20.91 -3.56
N GLY A 232 -20.18 21.97 -4.27
CA GLY A 232 -19.30 21.84 -5.43
C GLY A 232 -19.96 21.25 -6.67
N VAL A 233 -21.26 20.98 -6.61
CA VAL A 233 -22.08 20.37 -7.66
C VAL A 233 -23.54 20.85 -7.49
N LEU A 234 -24.33 20.79 -8.56
CA LEU A 234 -25.76 21.04 -8.44
C LEU A 234 -26.42 19.93 -7.60
N GLN A 235 -27.33 20.33 -6.71
CA GLN A 235 -28.09 19.39 -5.89
C GLN A 235 -28.89 18.41 -6.78
N ASP A 236 -28.77 17.11 -6.50
CA ASP A 236 -29.48 16.05 -7.22
C ASP A 236 -29.72 14.86 -6.28
N ASN A 237 -30.98 14.72 -5.79
CA ASN A 237 -31.34 13.66 -4.86
C ASN A 237 -31.29 12.25 -5.51
N VAL A 238 -31.43 12.12 -6.83
CA VAL A 238 -31.30 10.83 -7.52
C VAL A 238 -29.86 10.35 -7.52
N ILE A 239 -28.92 11.25 -7.87
CA ILE A 239 -27.48 10.96 -7.83
C ILE A 239 -27.01 10.77 -6.38
N ALA A 240 -27.49 11.60 -5.46
CA ALA A 240 -27.19 11.49 -4.04
C ALA A 240 -27.60 10.13 -3.46
N HIS A 241 -28.84 9.70 -3.75
CA HIS A 241 -29.34 8.39 -3.34
C HIS A 241 -28.55 7.24 -3.99
N MET A 242 -28.22 7.35 -5.28
CA MET A 242 -27.41 6.37 -5.99
C MET A 242 -26.05 6.16 -5.30
N TRP A 243 -25.29 7.23 -5.05
CA TRP A 243 -23.97 7.14 -4.43
C TRP A 243 -24.04 6.66 -2.99
N SER A 244 -25.00 7.15 -2.21
CA SER A 244 -25.25 6.70 -0.84
C SER A 244 -25.58 5.21 -0.78
N ASN A 245 -26.39 4.70 -1.73
CA ASN A 245 -26.73 3.28 -1.84
C ASN A 245 -25.50 2.42 -2.18
N ILE A 246 -24.63 2.88 -3.09
CA ILE A 246 -23.39 2.17 -3.45
C ILE A 246 -22.44 2.09 -2.25
N GLY A 247 -22.21 3.20 -1.53
CA GLY A 247 -21.38 3.23 -0.34
C GLY A 247 -21.92 2.33 0.78
N SER A 248 -23.26 2.34 0.98
CA SER A 248 -23.93 1.47 1.94
C SER A 248 -23.77 -0.01 1.63
N ALA A 249 -23.88 -0.40 0.36
CA ALA A 249 -23.73 -1.79 -0.08
C ALA A 249 -22.31 -2.35 0.23
N LYS A 250 -21.34 -1.47 0.51
CA LYS A 250 -19.98 -1.82 0.94
C LYS A 250 -19.74 -1.65 2.44
N GLY A 251 -20.80 -1.52 3.23
CA GLY A 251 -20.73 -1.47 4.69
C GLY A 251 -20.50 -0.07 5.28
N GLN A 252 -20.64 1.01 4.48
CA GLN A 252 -20.59 2.37 5.04
C GLN A 252 -21.94 2.76 5.65
N GLU A 253 -22.00 2.84 6.97
CA GLU A 253 -23.21 3.19 7.73
C GLU A 253 -23.75 4.58 7.34
N ILE A 254 -22.86 5.55 7.17
CA ILE A 254 -23.20 6.91 6.70
C ILE A 254 -23.93 6.86 5.36
N GLY A 255 -23.49 6.01 4.43
CA GLY A 255 -24.15 5.82 3.14
C GLY A 255 -25.59 5.32 3.32
N GLY A 256 -25.81 4.34 4.19
CA GLY A 256 -27.13 3.81 4.49
C GLY A 256 -28.06 4.85 5.11
N THR A 257 -27.60 5.55 6.14
CA THR A 257 -28.34 6.61 6.83
C THR A 257 -28.73 7.74 5.86
N ASN A 258 -27.80 8.17 5.02
CA ASN A 258 -28.04 9.21 4.02
C ASN A 258 -29.05 8.76 2.96
N ARG A 259 -28.87 7.56 2.41
CA ARG A 259 -29.83 6.99 1.45
C ARG A 259 -31.24 7.01 2.00
N ASP A 260 -31.45 6.54 3.23
CA ASP A 260 -32.75 6.42 3.85
C ASP A 260 -33.35 7.79 4.21
N LYS A 261 -32.51 8.79 4.49
CA LYS A 261 -32.92 10.18 4.68
C LYS A 261 -33.43 10.78 3.36
N ILE A 262 -32.61 10.71 2.32
CA ILE A 262 -32.92 11.26 0.99
C ILE A 262 -34.21 10.62 0.41
N ALA A 263 -34.34 9.30 0.58
CA ALA A 263 -35.53 8.58 0.08
C ALA A 263 -36.88 9.12 0.61
N LYS A 264 -36.92 9.75 1.78
CA LYS A 264 -38.13 10.34 2.34
C LYS A 264 -38.59 11.58 1.55
N GLU A 265 -37.71 12.21 0.82
CA GLU A 265 -37.94 13.42 0.00
C GLU A 265 -38.11 13.09 -1.49
N MET A 266 -38.00 11.80 -1.86
CA MET A 266 -38.03 11.37 -3.25
C MET A 266 -39.33 10.68 -3.62
N THR A 267 -39.70 10.76 -4.91
CA THR A 267 -40.79 9.92 -5.45
C THR A 267 -40.32 8.46 -5.59
N SER A 268 -41.29 7.52 -5.59
CA SER A 268 -40.96 6.10 -5.82
C SER A 268 -40.33 5.87 -7.19
N ALA A 269 -40.64 6.69 -8.19
CA ALA A 269 -40.04 6.64 -9.51
C ALA A 269 -38.54 7.06 -9.46
N ASP A 270 -38.22 8.14 -8.74
CA ASP A 270 -36.85 8.62 -8.58
C ASP A 270 -35.98 7.63 -7.78
N ILE A 271 -36.55 7.03 -6.71
CA ILE A 271 -35.85 5.97 -5.95
C ILE A 271 -35.56 4.77 -6.86
N SER A 272 -36.53 4.33 -7.68
CA SER A 272 -36.33 3.23 -8.63
C SER A 272 -35.24 3.55 -9.66
N LYS A 273 -35.24 4.80 -10.17
CA LYS A 273 -34.20 5.31 -11.08
C LYS A 273 -32.81 5.28 -10.41
N ALA A 274 -32.69 5.83 -9.20
CA ALA A 274 -31.42 5.85 -8.46
C ALA A 274 -30.88 4.45 -8.18
N GLN A 275 -31.76 3.51 -7.82
CA GLN A 275 -31.40 2.10 -7.60
C GLN A 275 -30.93 1.41 -8.91
N ALA A 276 -31.59 1.70 -10.05
CA ALA A 276 -31.18 1.19 -11.34
C ALA A 276 -29.81 1.72 -11.73
N MET A 277 -29.56 3.02 -11.55
CA MET A 277 -28.26 3.65 -11.77
C MET A 277 -27.16 3.03 -10.88
N ALA A 278 -27.44 2.79 -9.60
CA ALA A 278 -26.52 2.14 -8.68
C ALA A 278 -26.13 0.73 -9.15
N ARG A 279 -27.10 -0.08 -9.61
CA ARG A 279 -26.83 -1.42 -10.17
C ARG A 279 -25.93 -1.35 -11.40
N VAL A 280 -26.21 -0.45 -12.34
CA VAL A 280 -25.40 -0.25 -13.54
C VAL A 280 -23.98 0.21 -13.19
N CYS A 281 -23.86 1.17 -12.28
CA CYS A 281 -22.57 1.68 -11.81
C CYS A 281 -21.73 0.55 -11.20
N MET A 282 -22.28 -0.22 -10.27
CA MET A 282 -21.59 -1.33 -9.60
C MET A 282 -21.21 -2.46 -10.59
N SER A 283 -22.13 -2.87 -11.46
CA SER A 283 -21.89 -3.96 -12.42
C SER A 283 -20.88 -3.60 -13.49
N SER A 284 -20.69 -2.32 -13.78
CA SER A 284 -19.68 -1.81 -14.72
C SER A 284 -18.29 -1.60 -14.08
N GLY A 285 -18.10 -1.98 -12.83
CA GLY A 285 -16.87 -1.65 -12.10
C GLY A 285 -16.68 -0.14 -11.93
N TYR A 286 -17.75 0.60 -11.68
CA TYR A 286 -17.80 2.06 -11.46
C TYR A 286 -17.42 2.93 -12.67
N THR A 287 -17.47 2.37 -13.88
CA THR A 287 -17.15 3.11 -15.11
C THR A 287 -18.37 3.78 -15.74
N LYS A 288 -19.61 3.33 -15.43
CA LYS A 288 -20.87 3.81 -15.98
C LYS A 288 -21.81 4.26 -14.88
N CYS A 289 -21.45 5.32 -14.18
CA CYS A 289 -22.24 5.82 -13.03
C CYS A 289 -23.19 6.98 -13.38
N GLY A 290 -23.26 7.41 -14.64
CA GLY A 290 -24.30 8.32 -15.13
C GLY A 290 -24.20 9.78 -14.66
N TYR A 291 -22.97 10.30 -14.50
CA TYR A 291 -22.68 11.71 -14.18
C TYR A 291 -21.70 12.30 -15.15
#